data_8be91c41147d0bd78abed4bf6aa5f17c
#
_entry.id   8be91c41147d0bd78abed4bf6aa5f17c
#
_cell.length_a   1.000
_cell.length_b   1.000
_cell.length_c   1.000
_cell.angle_alpha   90.00
_cell.angle_beta   90.00
_cell.angle_gamma   90.00
#
_symmetry.space_group_name_H-M   'P 1'
#
loop_
_entity.id
_entity.type
_entity.pdbx_description
1 polymer ?
#
loop_
_entity_poly.entity_id
_entity_poly.type
_entity_poly.pdbx_seq_one_letter_code
_entity_poly.pdbx_strand_id
1 'polypeptide(L)'
;MSVRAFLACIAAFFFAAVTVYLEGPGLMRDVQLRNATLVPAYDLKVEEARCTSHWWILSNCTIKYTEPRARERESIHFSVFGTLGGERFQLMRAPDNRTVTTDIAVAKLTNRVTTMAFLLAVFVMIGFFAFRRAVA
;
A
#
# COMPACT_ATOMS: atom_id res chain seq x y z
N MET A 1 1.86 30.15 20.99
CA MET A 1 1.70 28.91 20.21
C MET A 1 0.47 29.03 19.31
N SER A 2 0.62 28.90 17.99
CA SER A 2 -0.52 28.99 17.07
C SER A 2 -1.31 27.67 17.09
N VAL A 3 -2.58 27.71 17.45
CA VAL A 3 -3.49 26.54 17.47
C VAL A 3 -3.52 25.84 16.09
N ARG A 4 -3.49 26.64 15.01
CA ARG A 4 -3.49 26.11 13.63
C ARG A 4 -2.24 25.29 13.32
N ALA A 5 -1.06 25.76 13.74
CA ALA A 5 0.19 25.03 13.53
C ALA A 5 0.24 23.75 14.37
N PHE A 6 -0.28 23.78 15.58
CA PHE A 6 -0.39 22.59 16.44
C PHE A 6 -1.32 21.52 15.82
N LEU A 7 -2.49 21.92 15.35
CA LEU A 7 -3.42 21.01 14.67
C LEU A 7 -2.83 20.42 13.39
N ALA A 8 -2.11 21.24 12.60
CA ALA A 8 -1.42 20.75 11.41
C ALA A 8 -0.34 19.71 11.71
N CYS A 9 0.40 19.91 12.81
CA CYS A 9 1.39 18.95 13.28
C CYS A 9 0.74 17.60 13.66
N ILE A 10 -0.33 17.64 14.45
CA ILE A 10 -1.08 16.42 14.84
C ILE A 10 -1.63 15.72 13.59
N ALA A 11 -2.25 16.47 12.67
CA ALA A 11 -2.80 15.90 11.46
C ALA A 11 -1.72 15.22 10.60
N ALA A 12 -0.54 15.85 10.43
CA ALA A 12 0.55 15.27 9.65
C ALA A 12 1.04 13.95 10.25
N PHE A 13 1.24 13.87 11.56
CA PHE A 13 1.64 12.62 12.22
C PHE A 13 0.54 11.57 12.20
N PHE A 14 -0.72 11.97 12.33
CA PHE A 14 -1.85 11.06 12.20
C PHE A 14 -1.90 10.43 10.81
N PHE A 15 -1.79 11.22 9.74
CA PHE A 15 -1.76 10.69 8.38
C PHE A 15 -0.54 9.80 8.11
N ALA A 16 0.63 10.13 8.65
CA ALA A 16 1.80 9.26 8.57
C ALA A 16 1.53 7.91 9.24
N ALA A 17 0.97 7.90 10.44
CA ALA A 17 0.64 6.67 11.17
C ALA A 17 -0.41 5.82 10.43
N VAL A 18 -1.46 6.46 9.90
CA VAL A 18 -2.48 5.77 9.09
C VAL A 18 -1.87 5.15 7.84
N THR A 19 -0.99 5.86 7.15
CA THR A 19 -0.30 5.34 5.97
C THR A 19 0.52 4.09 6.30
N VAL A 20 1.29 4.11 7.39
CA VAL A 20 2.06 2.95 7.87
C VAL A 20 1.14 1.79 8.24
N TYR A 21 0.04 2.08 8.91
CA TYR A 21 -0.91 1.05 9.35
C TYR A 21 -1.59 0.35 8.16
N LEU A 22 -1.99 1.09 7.14
CA LEU A 22 -2.71 0.54 5.98
C LEU A 22 -1.80 -0.18 4.99
N GLU A 23 -0.64 0.42 4.66
CA GLU A 23 0.25 -0.08 3.61
C GLU A 23 1.39 -0.95 4.15
N GLY A 24 1.81 -0.70 5.40
CA GLY A 24 2.98 -1.34 6.00
C GLY A 24 2.93 -2.87 6.01
N PRO A 25 1.86 -3.49 6.53
CA PRO A 25 1.77 -4.95 6.60
C PRO A 25 1.85 -5.63 5.23
N GLY A 26 1.14 -5.07 4.23
CA GLY A 26 1.19 -5.57 2.85
C GLY A 26 2.57 -5.43 2.22
N LEU A 27 3.20 -4.27 2.42
CA LEU A 27 4.54 -4.01 1.90
C LEU A 27 5.59 -4.92 2.55
N MET A 28 5.55 -5.10 3.87
CA MET A 28 6.46 -5.99 4.61
C MET A 28 6.35 -7.43 4.12
N ARG A 29 5.12 -7.92 3.94
CA ARG A 29 4.86 -9.23 3.37
C ARG A 29 5.48 -9.39 1.98
N ASP A 30 5.27 -8.43 1.09
CA ASP A 30 5.75 -8.52 -0.28
C ASP A 30 7.28 -8.36 -0.36
N VAL A 31 7.91 -7.63 0.56
CA VAL A 31 9.38 -7.58 0.71
C VAL A 31 9.92 -8.97 1.09
N GLN A 32 9.26 -9.68 2.01
CA GLN A 32 9.66 -11.04 2.39
C GLN A 32 9.52 -12.03 1.23
N LEU A 33 8.55 -11.80 0.34
CA LEU A 33 8.29 -12.63 -0.83
C LEU A 33 9.18 -12.30 -2.05
N ARG A 34 9.99 -11.26 -1.97
CA ARG A 34 10.82 -10.78 -3.11
C ARG A 34 11.66 -11.87 -3.76
N ASN A 35 12.21 -12.79 -2.97
CA ASN A 35 13.08 -13.87 -3.44
C ASN A 35 12.39 -15.25 -3.40
N ALA A 36 11.08 -15.29 -3.10
CA ALA A 36 10.32 -16.53 -3.05
C ALA A 36 9.87 -16.94 -4.47
N THR A 37 9.82 -18.23 -4.71
CA THR A 37 9.24 -18.77 -5.95
C THR A 37 7.72 -18.72 -5.83
N LEU A 38 7.11 -17.71 -6.42
CA LEU A 38 5.66 -17.53 -6.43
C LEU A 38 5.02 -18.41 -7.51
N VAL A 39 3.89 -19.01 -7.17
CA VAL A 39 3.10 -19.84 -8.09
C VAL A 39 1.75 -19.18 -8.36
N PRO A 40 1.26 -19.18 -9.61
CA PRO A 40 -0.06 -18.66 -9.91
C PRO A 40 -1.16 -19.39 -9.11
N ALA A 41 -2.03 -18.62 -8.48
CA ALA A 41 -3.12 -19.12 -7.65
C ALA A 41 -4.43 -19.17 -8.45
N TYR A 42 -4.55 -20.14 -9.36
CA TYR A 42 -5.73 -20.30 -10.22
C TYR A 42 -6.98 -20.78 -9.48
N ASP A 43 -6.83 -21.29 -8.27
CA ASP A 43 -7.90 -21.74 -7.39
C ASP A 43 -8.65 -20.62 -6.70
N LEU A 44 -8.07 -19.40 -6.68
CA LEU A 44 -8.66 -18.23 -6.06
C LEU A 44 -9.59 -17.51 -7.04
N LYS A 45 -10.78 -17.15 -6.56
CA LYS A 45 -11.72 -16.36 -7.34
C LYS A 45 -11.55 -14.88 -7.04
N VAL A 46 -11.13 -14.13 -8.04
CA VAL A 46 -11.14 -12.66 -7.97
C VAL A 46 -12.58 -12.16 -8.11
N GLU A 47 -13.07 -11.47 -7.08
CA GLU A 47 -14.42 -10.87 -7.09
C GLU A 47 -14.37 -9.45 -7.63
N GLU A 48 -13.38 -8.68 -7.22
CA GLU A 48 -13.22 -7.28 -7.62
C GLU A 48 -11.74 -6.94 -7.70
N ALA A 49 -11.34 -6.32 -8.80
CA ALA A 49 -10.02 -5.72 -8.95
C ALA A 49 -10.19 -4.27 -9.42
N ARG A 50 -9.89 -3.33 -8.57
CA ARG A 50 -10.08 -1.91 -8.84
C ARG A 50 -8.80 -1.15 -8.55
N CYS A 51 -8.30 -0.43 -9.55
CA CYS A 51 -7.24 0.56 -9.40
C CYS A 51 -7.80 1.96 -9.68
N THR A 52 -7.55 2.87 -8.78
CA THR A 52 -7.91 4.28 -8.93
C THR A 52 -6.65 5.11 -8.98
N SER A 53 -6.44 5.81 -10.09
CA SER A 53 -5.30 6.71 -10.26
C SER A 53 -5.69 8.13 -9.87
N HIS A 54 -4.92 8.72 -8.97
CA HIS A 54 -5.07 10.10 -8.55
C HIS A 54 -4.01 10.97 -9.22
N TRP A 55 -4.43 11.98 -9.96
CA TRP A 55 -3.57 12.96 -10.63
C TRP A 55 -2.50 12.33 -11.53
N TRP A 56 -2.71 11.09 -11.99
CA TRP A 56 -1.79 10.31 -12.82
C TRP A 56 -0.42 10.04 -12.18
N ILE A 57 -0.30 10.38 -10.90
CA ILE A 57 0.93 10.27 -10.13
C ILE A 57 0.88 9.07 -9.18
N LEU A 58 -0.28 8.82 -8.57
CA LEU A 58 -0.45 7.76 -7.57
C LEU A 58 -1.63 6.88 -7.95
N SER A 59 -1.41 5.57 -8.01
CA SER A 59 -2.47 4.58 -8.19
C SER A 59 -2.62 3.74 -6.94
N ASN A 60 -3.87 3.66 -6.45
CA ASN A 60 -4.27 2.79 -5.35
C ASN A 60 -5.06 1.63 -5.91
N CYS A 61 -4.58 0.42 -5.65
CA CYS A 61 -5.22 -0.81 -6.10
C CYS A 61 -5.80 -1.59 -4.93
N THR A 62 -7.01 -2.08 -5.12
CA THR A 62 -7.71 -2.97 -4.20
C THR A 62 -8.16 -4.19 -4.97
N ILE A 63 -7.75 -5.36 -4.54
CA ILE A 63 -8.14 -6.64 -5.13
C ILE A 63 -8.82 -7.45 -4.06
N LYS A 64 -10.08 -7.80 -4.27
CA LYS A 64 -10.85 -8.68 -3.41
C LYS A 64 -10.93 -10.06 -4.04
N TYR A 65 -10.64 -11.07 -3.24
CA TYR A 65 -10.71 -12.45 -3.68
C TYR A 65 -11.32 -13.33 -2.59
N THR A 66 -11.82 -14.47 -3.01
CA THR A 66 -12.38 -15.47 -2.11
C THR A 66 -11.65 -16.79 -2.29
N GLU A 67 -11.25 -17.39 -1.18
CA GLU A 67 -10.74 -18.74 -1.16
C GLU A 67 -11.93 -19.71 -1.08
N PRO A 68 -12.11 -20.60 -2.08
CA PRO A 68 -13.28 -21.49 -2.13
C PRO A 68 -13.41 -22.43 -0.92
N ARG A 69 -12.29 -22.77 -0.30
CA ARG A 69 -12.25 -23.68 0.87
C ARG A 69 -12.56 -22.97 2.19
N ALA A 70 -12.08 -21.73 2.35
CA ALA A 70 -12.26 -20.98 3.59
C ALA A 70 -13.55 -20.15 3.62
N ARG A 71 -14.18 -19.88 2.46
CA ARG A 71 -15.32 -18.97 2.28
C ARG A 71 -15.07 -17.56 2.85
N GLU A 72 -13.84 -17.24 3.14
CA GLU A 72 -13.43 -15.93 3.64
C GLU A 72 -13.09 -15.03 2.48
N ARG A 73 -13.54 -13.78 2.59
CA ARG A 73 -13.18 -12.72 1.65
C ARG A 73 -11.94 -12.02 2.17
N GLU A 74 -10.94 -12.00 1.36
CA GLU A 74 -9.70 -11.28 1.65
C GLU A 74 -9.49 -10.15 0.66
N SER A 75 -8.74 -9.14 1.06
CA SER A 75 -8.40 -8.01 0.21
C SER A 75 -6.90 -7.70 0.26
N ILE A 76 -6.36 -7.41 -0.90
CA ILE A 76 -4.99 -6.92 -1.06
C ILE A 76 -5.07 -5.45 -1.46
N HIS A 77 -4.39 -4.58 -0.71
CA HIS A 77 -4.27 -3.16 -1.01
C HIS A 77 -2.81 -2.83 -1.26
N PHE A 78 -2.55 -2.05 -2.29
CA PHE A 78 -1.22 -1.51 -2.55
C PHE A 78 -1.28 -0.21 -3.34
N SER A 79 -0.29 0.65 -3.10
CA SER A 79 -0.13 1.94 -3.76
C SER A 79 1.18 1.98 -4.54
N VAL A 80 1.16 2.56 -5.72
CA VAL A 80 2.32 2.72 -6.59
C VAL A 80 2.35 4.11 -7.22
N PHE A 81 3.53 4.63 -7.50
CA PHE A 81 3.67 5.80 -8.36
C PHE A 81 3.42 5.41 -9.82
N GLY A 82 2.65 6.25 -10.52
CA GLY A 82 2.25 6.06 -11.91
C GLY A 82 0.84 5.51 -12.07
N THR A 83 0.42 5.34 -13.31
CA THR A 83 -0.89 4.80 -13.67
C THR A 83 -0.79 3.31 -13.91
N LEU A 84 -1.67 2.54 -13.26
CA LEU A 84 -1.89 1.12 -13.51
C LEU A 84 -3.22 0.97 -14.28
N GLY A 85 -3.30 1.55 -15.47
CA GLY A 85 -4.48 1.46 -16.31
C GLY A 85 -4.46 0.21 -17.18
N GLY A 86 -5.42 -0.70 -17.01
CA GLY A 86 -5.62 -1.84 -17.90
C GLY A 86 -4.65 -3.01 -17.71
N GLU A 87 -3.77 -3.00 -16.71
CA GLU A 87 -2.93 -4.14 -16.39
C GLU A 87 -3.79 -5.29 -15.85
N ARG A 88 -3.51 -6.51 -16.30
CA ARG A 88 -4.15 -7.72 -15.79
C ARG A 88 -3.45 -8.16 -14.51
N PHE A 89 -4.21 -8.36 -13.44
CA PHE A 89 -3.69 -8.84 -12.17
C PHE A 89 -3.75 -10.36 -12.13
N GLN A 90 -2.65 -10.98 -11.74
CA GLN A 90 -2.63 -12.40 -11.43
C GLN A 90 -2.34 -12.59 -9.95
N LEU A 91 -3.22 -13.33 -9.27
CA LEU A 91 -2.96 -13.72 -7.89
C LEU A 91 -1.86 -14.78 -7.87
N MET A 92 -0.89 -14.56 -6.98
CA MET A 92 0.25 -15.43 -6.78
C MET A 92 0.23 -15.94 -5.35
N ARG A 93 0.61 -17.18 -5.18
CA ARG A 93 0.71 -17.84 -3.88
C ARG A 93 2.17 -18.10 -3.53
N ALA A 94 2.53 -17.84 -2.29
CA ALA A 94 3.84 -18.16 -1.76
C ALA A 94 4.02 -19.67 -1.52
N PRO A 95 5.26 -20.16 -1.38
CA PRO A 95 5.54 -21.57 -1.11
C PRO A 95 4.90 -22.12 0.17
N ASP A 96 4.57 -21.23 1.13
CA ASP A 96 3.88 -21.58 2.37
C ASP A 96 2.39 -21.92 2.18
N ASN A 97 1.87 -21.77 0.98
CA ASN A 97 0.46 -21.93 0.59
C ASN A 97 -0.56 -21.06 1.36
N ARG A 98 -0.11 -20.16 2.21
CA ARG A 98 -0.98 -19.29 3.03
C ARG A 98 -0.96 -17.83 2.57
N THR A 99 0.20 -17.39 2.09
CA THR A 99 0.39 -16.00 1.72
C THR A 99 0.05 -15.78 0.26
N VAL A 100 -0.91 -14.90 0.01
CA VAL A 100 -1.33 -14.52 -1.34
C VAL A 100 -0.91 -13.07 -1.61
N THR A 101 -0.36 -12.84 -2.79
CA THR A 101 0.00 -11.51 -3.30
C THR A 101 -0.39 -11.40 -4.77
N THR A 102 0.00 -10.33 -5.44
CA THR A 102 -0.18 -10.18 -6.88
C THR A 102 1.17 -10.08 -7.59
N ASP A 103 1.21 -10.52 -8.82
CA ASP A 103 2.39 -10.38 -9.69
C ASP A 103 2.86 -8.93 -9.77
N ILE A 104 1.94 -7.98 -9.95
CA ILE A 104 2.24 -6.54 -10.03
C ILE A 104 2.75 -6.00 -8.70
N ALA A 105 2.17 -6.41 -7.57
CA ALA A 105 2.60 -5.93 -6.26
C ALA A 105 4.06 -6.28 -5.97
N VAL A 106 4.51 -7.44 -6.39
CA VAL A 106 5.91 -7.88 -6.24
C VAL A 106 6.81 -7.27 -7.33
N ALA A 107 6.36 -7.25 -8.58
CA ALA A 107 7.13 -6.65 -9.68
C ALA A 107 7.38 -5.15 -9.46
N LYS A 108 6.43 -4.44 -8.87
CA LYS A 108 6.52 -3.00 -8.54
C LYS A 108 7.01 -2.73 -7.11
N LEU A 109 7.61 -3.70 -6.43
CA LEU A 109 8.00 -3.58 -5.03
C LEU A 109 8.90 -2.38 -4.76
N THR A 110 9.92 -2.14 -5.58
CA THR A 110 10.80 -0.98 -5.44
C THR A 110 10.04 0.34 -5.56
N ASN A 111 9.11 0.43 -6.53
CA ASN A 111 8.25 1.59 -6.69
C ASN A 111 7.38 1.81 -5.43
N ARG A 112 6.79 0.75 -4.87
CA ARG A 112 5.96 0.80 -3.66
C ARG A 112 6.74 1.25 -2.44
N VAL A 113 7.95 0.72 -2.24
CA VAL A 113 8.86 1.16 -1.15
C VAL A 113 9.20 2.64 -1.30
N THR A 114 9.54 3.07 -2.51
CA THR A 114 9.85 4.48 -2.80
C THR A 114 8.63 5.38 -2.56
N THR A 115 7.44 4.96 -2.99
CA THR A 115 6.17 5.67 -2.75
C THR A 115 5.92 5.86 -1.26
N MET A 116 6.04 4.79 -0.49
CA MET A 116 5.84 4.82 0.96
C MET A 116 6.85 5.74 1.63
N ALA A 117 8.14 5.61 1.30
CA ALA A 117 9.20 6.45 1.85
C ALA A 117 8.99 7.93 1.53
N PHE A 118 8.59 8.25 0.30
CA PHE A 118 8.30 9.62 -0.12
C PHE A 118 7.11 10.20 0.63
N LEU A 119 6.00 9.48 0.75
CA LEU A 119 4.81 9.94 1.48
C LEU A 119 5.13 10.20 2.95
N LEU A 120 5.87 9.29 3.59
CA LEU A 120 6.29 9.47 4.98
C LEU A 120 7.22 10.68 5.13
N ALA A 121 8.18 10.88 4.22
CA ALA A 121 9.07 12.03 4.25
C ALA A 121 8.28 13.36 4.13
N VAL A 122 7.30 13.41 3.24
CA VAL A 122 6.43 14.60 3.08
C VAL A 122 5.66 14.88 4.38
N PHE A 123 5.02 13.89 4.98
CA PHE A 123 4.28 14.10 6.22
C PHE A 123 5.18 14.51 7.38
N VAL A 124 6.35 13.89 7.51
CA VAL A 124 7.34 14.25 8.54
C VAL A 124 7.82 15.69 8.34
N MET A 125 8.12 16.09 7.11
CA MET A 125 8.50 17.48 6.80
C MET A 125 7.40 18.48 7.15
N ILE A 126 6.15 18.21 6.75
CA ILE A 126 5.00 19.07 7.08
C ILE A 126 4.87 19.18 8.62
N GLY A 127 4.92 18.07 9.32
CA GLY A 127 4.85 18.02 10.78
C GLY A 127 5.98 18.81 11.43
N PHE A 128 7.21 18.65 10.96
CA PHE A 128 8.37 19.39 11.45
C PHE A 128 8.25 20.91 11.26
N PHE A 129 7.88 21.36 10.07
CA PHE A 129 7.69 22.79 9.81
C PHE A 129 6.51 23.38 10.60
N ALA A 130 5.42 22.62 10.73
CA ALA A 130 4.29 23.02 11.56
C ALA A 130 4.69 23.12 13.04
N PHE A 131 5.46 22.18 13.54
CA PHE A 131 5.99 22.18 14.90
C PHE A 131 6.89 23.39 15.16
N ARG A 132 7.85 23.67 14.26
CA ARG A 132 8.72 24.84 14.38
C ARG A 132 7.92 26.16 14.46
N ARG A 133 6.86 26.28 13.64
CA ARG A 133 5.98 27.47 13.69
C ARG A 133 5.10 27.53 14.94
N ALA A 134 4.83 26.40 15.57
CA ALA A 134 4.03 26.37 16.78
C ALA A 134 4.86 26.81 18.01
N VAL A 135 6.17 26.52 18.00
CA VAL A 135 7.10 26.80 19.13
C VAL A 135 7.75 28.19 19.00
N ALA A 136 7.95 28.70 17.78
CA ALA A 136 8.41 30.07 17.56
C ALA A 136 7.31 31.10 17.85
#